data_bb03e286113606ff378696413962d8f2
#
_entry.id   bb03e286113606ff378696413962d8f2
#
_cell.length_a   1.000
_cell.length_b   1.000
_cell.length_c   1.000
_cell.angle_alpha   90.00
_cell.angle_beta   90.00
_cell.angle_gamma   90.00
#
_symmetry.space_group_name_H-M   'P 1'
#
loop_
_entity.id
_entity.type
_entity.pdbx_description
1 polymer ?
#
loop_
_entity_poly.entity_id
_entity_poly.type
_entity_poly.pdbx_seq_one_letter_code
_entity_poly.pdbx_strand_id
1 'polypeptide(L)'
;MSHLGITIVGLDDFPQIGEIEETGTTLLENSLIKARTVHKLTGLPALADDTGLEVDALDGAPGVYSARYAGKDPSYQDNVNKLLFELKGLKLDKRNARFRTVISYIDDNVELHSEGVIEGVITLESKGKEGFGYDPVFQPESYSCTFAEMNQDEKNLISHRARALEKMKKILEPYFDKGEYIG
;
A
#
# COMPACT_ATOMS: atom_id res chain seq x y z
N MET A 1 3.48 -15.39 -9.29
CA MET A 1 2.17 -16.08 -9.45
C MET A 1 2.06 -16.90 -10.72
N SER A 2 2.86 -16.66 -11.75
CA SER A 2 2.84 -17.44 -13.02
C SER A 2 3.02 -18.96 -12.86
N HIS A 3 3.77 -19.41 -11.85
CA HIS A 3 3.96 -20.85 -11.56
C HIS A 3 2.72 -21.54 -10.95
N LEU A 4 1.74 -20.75 -10.47
CA LEU A 4 0.48 -21.27 -9.92
C LEU A 4 -0.63 -21.42 -10.98
N GLY A 5 -0.33 -21.16 -12.26
CA GLY A 5 -1.33 -21.23 -13.34
C GLY A 5 -2.44 -20.17 -13.28
N ILE A 6 -2.24 -19.10 -12.47
CA ILE A 6 -3.23 -18.06 -12.25
C ILE A 6 -3.05 -16.94 -13.27
N THR A 7 -4.14 -16.52 -13.90
CA THR A 7 -4.21 -15.30 -14.69
C THR A 7 -4.72 -14.15 -13.83
N ILE A 8 -3.96 -13.06 -13.75
CA ILE A 8 -4.36 -11.84 -13.04
C ILE A 8 -4.90 -10.85 -14.07
N VAL A 9 -6.08 -10.31 -13.81
CA VAL A 9 -6.72 -9.25 -14.59
C VAL A 9 -6.83 -7.99 -13.73
N GLY A 10 -6.73 -6.82 -14.34
CA GLY A 10 -6.83 -5.53 -13.64
C GLY A 10 -8.26 -4.99 -13.60
N LEU A 11 -8.51 -3.98 -12.79
CA LEU A 11 -9.81 -3.29 -12.76
C LEU A 11 -10.15 -2.62 -14.09
N ASP A 12 -9.17 -2.30 -14.91
CA ASP A 12 -9.37 -1.73 -16.26
C ASP A 12 -10.16 -2.68 -17.17
N ASP A 13 -10.14 -3.98 -16.91
CA ASP A 13 -10.94 -4.98 -17.59
C ASP A 13 -12.43 -4.96 -17.14
N PHE A 14 -12.75 -4.23 -16.06
CA PHE A 14 -14.07 -4.14 -15.44
C PHE A 14 -14.53 -2.68 -15.24
N PRO A 15 -14.64 -1.88 -16.31
CA PRO A 15 -14.94 -0.44 -16.22
C PRO A 15 -16.28 -0.11 -15.54
N GLN A 16 -17.19 -1.09 -15.45
CA GLN A 16 -18.48 -0.96 -14.76
C GLN A 16 -18.35 -0.88 -13.22
N ILE A 17 -17.20 -1.25 -12.64
CA ILE A 17 -17.01 -1.21 -11.18
C ILE A 17 -16.86 0.24 -10.70
N GLY A 18 -16.20 1.08 -11.50
CA GLY A 18 -15.95 2.47 -11.13
C GLY A 18 -15.03 2.63 -9.91
N GLU A 19 -15.14 3.80 -9.26
CA GLU A 19 -14.40 4.09 -8.04
C GLU A 19 -15.08 3.43 -6.83
N ILE A 20 -14.29 2.75 -6.00
CA ILE A 20 -14.76 2.12 -4.77
C ILE A 20 -14.46 3.06 -3.60
N GLU A 21 -15.50 3.51 -2.92
CA GLU A 21 -15.38 4.41 -1.78
C GLU A 21 -14.71 3.72 -0.58
N GLU A 22 -13.63 4.32 -0.09
CA GLU A 22 -12.87 3.85 1.07
C GLU A 22 -13.41 4.51 2.35
N THR A 23 -14.37 3.84 3.00
CA THR A 23 -15.05 4.33 4.21
C THR A 23 -14.49 3.73 5.51
N GLY A 24 -13.50 2.83 5.40
CA GLY A 24 -12.88 2.20 6.55
C GLY A 24 -12.00 3.16 7.36
N THR A 25 -11.81 2.82 8.61
CA THR A 25 -10.95 3.56 9.55
C THR A 25 -9.55 2.96 9.67
N THR A 26 -9.33 1.82 9.04
CA THR A 26 -8.04 1.12 8.98
C THR A 26 -7.71 0.68 7.56
N LEU A 27 -6.42 0.46 7.28
CA LEU A 27 -5.98 -0.09 6.00
C LEU A 27 -6.59 -1.47 5.70
N LEU A 28 -6.77 -2.30 6.74
CA LEU A 28 -7.42 -3.60 6.60
C LEU A 28 -8.88 -3.45 6.16
N GLU A 29 -9.63 -2.57 6.81
CA GLU A 29 -11.03 -2.32 6.44
C GLU A 29 -11.15 -1.85 4.99
N ASN A 30 -10.33 -0.90 4.56
CA ASN A 30 -10.36 -0.42 3.17
C ASN A 30 -9.95 -1.50 2.17
N SER A 31 -8.90 -2.26 2.43
CA SER A 31 -8.51 -3.36 1.55
C SER A 31 -9.61 -4.43 1.43
N LEU A 32 -10.31 -4.74 2.54
CA LEU A 32 -11.46 -5.65 2.54
C LEU A 32 -12.65 -5.07 1.77
N ILE A 33 -12.99 -3.79 1.96
CA ILE A 33 -14.06 -3.11 1.21
C ILE A 33 -13.81 -3.23 -0.29
N LYS A 34 -12.59 -2.93 -0.73
CA LYS A 34 -12.21 -3.03 -2.13
C LYS A 34 -12.31 -4.46 -2.66
N ALA A 35 -11.71 -5.43 -1.97
CA ALA A 35 -11.71 -6.83 -2.41
C ALA A 35 -13.13 -7.43 -2.44
N ARG A 36 -13.95 -7.20 -1.38
CA ARG A 36 -15.34 -7.67 -1.33
C ARG A 36 -16.20 -7.06 -2.43
N THR A 37 -16.02 -5.78 -2.73
CA THR A 37 -16.78 -5.09 -3.79
C THR A 37 -16.45 -5.69 -5.15
N VAL A 38 -15.16 -5.89 -5.46
CA VAL A 38 -14.73 -6.49 -6.73
C VAL A 38 -15.24 -7.93 -6.84
N HIS A 39 -15.04 -8.76 -5.80
CA HIS A 39 -15.52 -10.13 -5.78
C HIS A 39 -17.04 -10.23 -6.00
N LYS A 40 -17.81 -9.42 -5.28
CA LYS A 40 -19.28 -9.37 -5.40
C LYS A 40 -19.76 -9.00 -6.81
N LEU A 41 -19.06 -8.07 -7.48
CA LEU A 41 -19.49 -7.57 -8.79
C LEU A 41 -19.01 -8.43 -9.96
N THR A 42 -17.92 -9.18 -9.79
CA THR A 42 -17.33 -10.00 -10.85
C THR A 42 -17.60 -11.49 -10.70
N GLY A 43 -17.87 -11.97 -9.47
CA GLY A 43 -17.91 -13.39 -9.15
C GLY A 43 -16.52 -14.06 -9.18
N LEU A 44 -15.44 -13.28 -9.36
CA LEU A 44 -14.07 -13.79 -9.41
C LEU A 44 -13.37 -13.61 -8.06
N PRO A 45 -12.40 -14.47 -7.72
CA PRO A 45 -11.50 -14.19 -6.61
C PRO A 45 -10.86 -12.81 -6.77
N ALA A 46 -10.85 -12.00 -5.71
CA ALA A 46 -10.37 -10.63 -5.75
C ALA A 46 -9.24 -10.38 -4.76
N LEU A 47 -8.26 -9.62 -5.19
CA LEU A 47 -7.14 -9.18 -4.38
C LEU A 47 -7.07 -7.65 -4.45
N ALA A 48 -7.08 -6.99 -3.28
CA ALA A 48 -6.96 -5.54 -3.19
C ALA A 48 -5.98 -5.16 -2.08
N ASP A 49 -5.30 -4.04 -2.27
CA ASP A 49 -4.41 -3.48 -1.27
C ASP A 49 -4.87 -2.10 -0.78
N ASP A 50 -4.50 -1.77 0.45
CA ASP A 50 -4.54 -0.41 0.96
C ASP A 50 -3.22 -0.07 1.63
N THR A 51 -2.77 1.18 1.45
CA THR A 51 -1.43 1.60 1.87
C THR A 51 -1.49 2.95 2.58
N GLY A 52 -0.80 3.04 3.71
CA GLY A 52 -0.63 4.29 4.45
C GLY A 52 0.81 4.55 4.86
N LEU A 53 1.12 5.83 5.01
CA LEU A 53 2.30 6.31 5.70
C LEU A 53 1.91 6.64 7.15
N GLU A 54 2.61 6.08 8.12
CA GLU A 54 2.41 6.36 9.54
C GLU A 54 3.64 7.06 10.08
N VAL A 55 3.46 8.21 10.75
CA VAL A 55 4.55 9.00 11.33
C VAL A 55 4.37 9.11 12.84
N ASP A 56 5.35 8.65 13.60
CA ASP A 56 5.25 8.56 15.07
C ASP A 56 5.00 9.92 15.73
N ALA A 57 5.68 10.96 15.27
CA ALA A 57 5.51 12.33 15.79
C ALA A 57 4.13 12.93 15.51
N LEU A 58 3.32 12.32 14.68
CA LEU A 58 1.96 12.74 14.31
C LEU A 58 0.92 11.69 14.74
N ASP A 59 1.23 10.91 15.77
CA ASP A 59 0.36 9.84 16.30
C ASP A 59 -0.16 8.87 15.23
N GLY A 60 0.71 8.55 14.25
CA GLY A 60 0.41 7.67 13.13
C GLY A 60 -0.24 8.35 11.92
N ALA A 61 -0.52 9.66 11.97
CA ALA A 61 -0.99 10.36 10.78
C ALA A 61 0.13 10.42 9.71
N PRO A 62 -0.23 10.46 8.41
CA PRO A 62 -1.56 10.47 7.80
C PRO A 62 -2.31 9.11 7.84
N GLY A 63 -1.65 7.96 8.00
CA GLY A 63 -2.27 6.65 8.11
C GLY A 63 -3.21 6.33 6.94
N VAL A 64 -4.43 5.92 7.23
CA VAL A 64 -5.48 5.59 6.25
C VAL A 64 -5.87 6.80 5.37
N TYR A 65 -5.53 8.02 5.79
CA TYR A 65 -5.82 9.24 5.03
C TYR A 65 -4.66 9.68 4.12
N SER A 66 -3.66 8.82 3.88
CA SER A 66 -2.43 9.15 3.14
C SER A 66 -2.71 9.76 1.77
N ALA A 67 -3.66 9.24 1.02
CA ALA A 67 -3.98 9.76 -0.31
C ALA A 67 -4.66 11.15 -0.29
N ARG A 68 -5.37 11.49 0.78
CA ARG A 68 -6.17 12.72 0.94
C ARG A 68 -5.75 13.58 2.13
N TYR A 69 -4.50 13.48 2.55
CA TYR A 69 -3.99 14.13 3.76
C TYR A 69 -4.09 15.65 3.71
N ALA A 70 -3.81 16.27 2.57
CA ALA A 70 -3.92 17.73 2.40
C ALA A 70 -5.34 18.23 2.11
N GLY A 71 -6.34 17.34 2.05
CA GLY A 71 -7.74 17.72 1.85
C GLY A 71 -8.42 16.96 0.72
N LYS A 72 -9.39 17.59 0.08
CA LYS A 72 -10.12 16.99 -1.04
C LYS A 72 -9.30 17.12 -2.33
N ASP A 73 -9.11 16.00 -3.02
CA ASP A 73 -8.41 15.91 -4.32
C ASP A 73 -7.01 16.59 -4.36
N PRO A 74 -6.13 16.32 -3.37
CA PRO A 74 -4.81 16.94 -3.32
C PRO A 74 -3.86 16.27 -4.31
N SER A 75 -2.91 17.04 -4.82
CA SER A 75 -1.76 16.45 -5.50
C SER A 75 -0.83 15.73 -4.50
N TYR A 76 0.03 14.83 -5.00
CA TYR A 76 1.06 14.22 -4.15
C TYR A 76 1.95 15.28 -3.47
N GLN A 77 2.25 16.36 -4.19
CA GLN A 77 3.06 17.45 -3.66
C GLN A 77 2.37 18.19 -2.53
N ASP A 78 1.03 18.36 -2.57
CA ASP A 78 0.28 19.01 -1.49
C ASP A 78 0.34 18.16 -0.21
N ASN A 79 0.20 16.84 -0.34
CA ASN A 79 0.33 15.92 0.79
C ASN A 79 1.74 15.96 1.39
N VAL A 80 2.77 15.96 0.56
CA VAL A 80 4.19 16.08 0.99
C VAL A 80 4.44 17.42 1.69
N ASN A 81 3.96 18.52 1.12
CA ASN A 81 4.13 19.86 1.68
C ASN A 81 3.47 19.97 3.07
N LYS A 82 2.25 19.45 3.21
CA LYS A 82 1.56 19.42 4.49
C LYS A 82 2.34 18.61 5.52
N LEU A 83 2.80 17.40 5.15
CA LEU A 83 3.58 16.55 6.04
C LEU A 83 4.87 17.24 6.52
N LEU A 84 5.62 17.83 5.61
CA LEU A 84 6.85 18.56 5.95
C LEU A 84 6.57 19.78 6.83
N PHE A 85 5.45 20.47 6.59
CA PHE A 85 5.03 21.61 7.41
C PHE A 85 4.71 21.19 8.85
N GLU A 86 3.97 20.11 9.06
CA GLU A 86 3.60 19.61 10.39
C GLU A 86 4.81 19.06 11.16
N LEU A 87 5.82 18.56 10.47
CA LEU A 87 7.07 18.11 11.08
C LEU A 87 8.11 19.22 11.22
N LYS A 88 7.76 20.48 10.89
CA LYS A 88 8.70 21.61 10.96
C LYS A 88 9.26 21.80 12.37
N GLY A 89 10.58 21.95 12.46
CA GLY A 89 11.30 22.12 13.71
C GLY A 89 11.70 20.83 14.42
N LEU A 90 11.18 19.67 13.99
CA LEU A 90 11.65 18.40 14.50
C LEU A 90 12.96 17.99 13.81
N LYS A 91 13.89 17.48 14.62
CA LYS A 91 15.13 16.87 14.12
C LYS A 91 14.85 15.53 13.44
N LEU A 92 15.78 15.07 12.60
CA LEU A 92 15.63 13.85 11.81
C LEU A 92 15.36 12.61 12.70
N ASP A 93 16.02 12.50 13.85
CA ASP A 93 15.85 11.41 14.83
C ASP A 93 14.47 11.36 15.52
N LYS A 94 13.61 12.37 15.26
CA LYS A 94 12.23 12.48 15.76
C LYS A 94 11.18 12.33 14.67
N ARG A 95 11.60 11.96 13.46
CA ARG A 95 10.74 11.82 12.28
C ARG A 95 10.57 10.37 11.85
N ASN A 96 10.58 9.45 12.82
CA ASN A 96 10.35 8.04 12.53
C ASN A 96 9.00 7.84 11.87
N ALA A 97 9.00 7.02 10.85
CA ALA A 97 7.82 6.74 10.05
C ALA A 97 7.92 5.33 9.47
N ARG A 98 6.78 4.80 9.06
CA ARG A 98 6.71 3.55 8.30
C ARG A 98 5.69 3.64 7.19
N PHE A 99 6.00 3.00 6.08
CA PHE A 99 4.95 2.61 5.14
C PHE A 99 4.41 1.24 5.51
N ARG A 100 3.08 1.13 5.48
CA ARG A 100 2.34 -0.09 5.72
C ARG A 100 1.40 -0.36 4.55
N THR A 101 1.39 -1.59 4.05
CA THR A 101 0.39 -2.08 3.09
C THR A 101 -0.33 -3.27 3.70
N VAL A 102 -1.64 -3.29 3.59
CA VAL A 102 -2.46 -4.47 3.82
C VAL A 102 -3.03 -4.94 2.50
N ILE A 103 -2.86 -6.23 2.20
CA ILE A 103 -3.46 -6.90 1.05
C ILE A 103 -4.53 -7.84 1.57
N SER A 104 -5.74 -7.75 1.01
CA SER A 104 -6.84 -8.67 1.27
C SER A 104 -7.15 -9.50 0.04
N TYR A 105 -7.38 -10.80 0.22
CA TYR A 105 -7.85 -11.75 -0.77
C TYR A 105 -9.21 -12.27 -0.36
N ILE A 106 -10.17 -12.31 -1.28
CA ILE A 106 -11.54 -12.75 -1.07
C ILE A 106 -11.92 -13.69 -2.21
N ASP A 107 -12.52 -14.82 -1.86
CA ASP A 107 -13.27 -15.68 -2.77
C ASP A 107 -14.52 -16.23 -2.06
N ASP A 108 -15.24 -17.17 -2.69
CA ASP A 108 -16.47 -17.76 -2.16
C ASP A 108 -16.27 -18.50 -0.82
N ASN A 109 -15.04 -18.89 -0.48
CA ASN A 109 -14.75 -19.76 0.65
C ASN A 109 -13.98 -19.06 1.77
N VAL A 110 -13.10 -18.10 1.44
CA VAL A 110 -12.17 -17.49 2.40
C VAL A 110 -11.99 -16.00 2.23
N GLU A 111 -11.71 -15.34 3.35
CA GLU A 111 -11.17 -13.99 3.42
C GLU A 111 -9.81 -14.05 4.11
N LEU A 112 -8.76 -13.68 3.42
CA LEU A 112 -7.38 -13.73 3.90
C LEU A 112 -6.73 -12.35 3.78
N HIS A 113 -5.80 -12.06 4.66
CA HIS A 113 -5.03 -10.83 4.55
C HIS A 113 -3.55 -11.02 4.89
N SER A 114 -2.74 -10.15 4.38
CA SER A 114 -1.31 -10.05 4.69
C SER A 114 -0.89 -8.60 4.84
N GLU A 115 0.19 -8.38 5.56
CA GLU A 115 0.71 -7.05 5.82
C GLU A 115 2.20 -6.98 5.53
N GLY A 116 2.63 -5.89 4.91
CA GLY A 116 4.02 -5.52 4.72
C GLY A 116 4.31 -4.15 5.29
N VAL A 117 5.41 -4.03 6.02
CA VAL A 117 5.86 -2.79 6.65
C VAL A 117 7.31 -2.53 6.28
N ILE A 118 7.66 -1.27 6.05
CA ILE A 118 9.04 -0.81 5.98
C ILE A 118 9.21 0.40 6.89
N GLU A 119 10.13 0.30 7.83
CA GLU A 119 10.50 1.38 8.73
C GLU A 119 11.44 2.36 8.03
N GLY A 120 11.43 3.62 8.47
CA GLY A 120 12.27 4.67 7.93
C GLY A 120 12.05 5.99 8.67
N VAL A 121 12.45 7.08 8.02
CA VAL A 121 12.30 8.44 8.54
C VAL A 121 11.80 9.38 7.46
N ILE A 122 11.09 10.44 7.87
CA ILE A 122 10.74 11.54 6.96
C ILE A 122 11.90 12.53 6.92
N THR A 123 12.47 12.72 5.75
CA THR A 123 13.56 13.67 5.49
C THR A 123 13.15 15.12 5.78
N LEU A 124 14.12 16.02 5.85
CA LEU A 124 13.84 17.44 6.10
C LEU A 124 13.31 18.16 4.85
N GLU A 125 13.60 17.63 3.68
CA GLU A 125 13.25 18.15 2.35
C GLU A 125 13.01 17.01 1.38
N SER A 126 12.29 17.29 0.29
CA SER A 126 12.06 16.32 -0.79
C SER A 126 13.34 16.07 -1.59
N LYS A 127 13.60 14.79 -1.93
CA LYS A 127 14.72 14.34 -2.77
C LYS A 127 14.26 13.28 -3.75
N GLY A 128 14.88 13.27 -4.95
CA GLY A 128 14.51 12.34 -6.01
C GLY A 128 13.29 12.80 -6.82
N LYS A 129 12.98 12.04 -7.87
CA LYS A 129 11.88 12.36 -8.81
C LYS A 129 11.08 11.12 -9.21
N GLU A 130 11.55 9.95 -8.80
CA GLU A 130 10.90 8.69 -9.13
C GLU A 130 9.78 8.38 -8.14
N GLY A 131 8.91 7.42 -8.51
CA GLY A 131 7.85 6.94 -7.64
C GLY A 131 6.66 7.88 -7.55
N PHE A 132 5.94 7.82 -6.42
CA PHE A 132 4.69 8.57 -6.18
C PHE A 132 4.45 8.80 -4.68
N GLY A 133 3.45 9.63 -4.37
CA GLY A 133 3.04 9.88 -2.99
C GLY A 133 4.14 10.51 -2.15
N TYR A 134 4.51 9.87 -1.06
CA TYR A 134 5.52 10.35 -0.12
C TYR A 134 6.93 9.82 -0.39
N ASP A 135 7.17 9.14 -1.49
CA ASP A 135 8.50 8.62 -1.88
C ASP A 135 9.61 9.67 -1.81
N PRO A 136 9.38 10.95 -2.21
CA PRO A 136 10.43 11.96 -2.16
C PRO A 136 10.88 12.37 -0.75
N VAL A 137 10.14 12.00 0.29
CA VAL A 137 10.46 12.38 1.67
C VAL A 137 10.64 11.17 2.60
N PHE A 138 10.41 9.96 2.12
CA PHE A 138 10.59 8.75 2.91
C PHE A 138 11.96 8.11 2.62
N GLN A 139 12.82 8.09 3.63
CA GLN A 139 14.11 7.41 3.61
C GLN A 139 13.99 6.11 4.41
N PRO A 140 14.07 4.93 3.76
CA PRO A 140 14.00 3.65 4.44
C PRO A 140 15.17 3.47 5.41
N GLU A 141 14.94 2.74 6.50
CA GLU A 141 15.99 2.35 7.42
C GLU A 141 17.11 1.60 6.70
N SER A 142 18.36 1.84 7.09
CA SER A 142 19.57 1.28 6.48
C SER A 142 19.90 1.79 5.07
N TYR A 143 19.18 2.79 4.56
CA TYR A 143 19.48 3.45 3.28
C TYR A 143 19.81 4.92 3.51
N SER A 144 20.67 5.48 2.62
CA SER A 144 21.05 6.90 2.66
C SER A 144 20.28 7.77 1.66
N CYS A 145 19.32 7.18 0.93
CA CYS A 145 18.52 7.85 -0.08
C CYS A 145 17.03 7.61 0.16
N THR A 146 16.18 8.48 -0.39
CA THR A 146 14.73 8.34 -0.35
C THR A 146 14.24 7.29 -1.36
N PHE A 147 13.00 6.85 -1.24
CA PHE A 147 12.39 5.98 -2.25
C PHE A 147 12.35 6.61 -3.64
N ALA A 148 12.23 7.93 -3.74
CA ALA A 148 12.24 8.64 -5.03
C ALA A 148 13.65 8.84 -5.63
N GLU A 149 14.70 8.49 -4.91
CA GLU A 149 16.08 8.44 -5.41
C GLU A 149 16.48 7.02 -5.84
N MET A 150 15.68 5.99 -5.51
CA MET A 150 15.92 4.60 -5.90
C MET A 150 15.34 4.32 -7.28
N ASN A 151 15.95 3.39 -8.01
CA ASN A 151 15.30 2.84 -9.18
C ASN A 151 14.16 1.89 -8.79
N GLN A 152 13.25 1.60 -9.74
CA GLN A 152 12.05 0.80 -9.47
C GLN A 152 12.37 -0.62 -8.99
N ASP A 153 13.42 -1.24 -9.53
CA ASP A 153 13.80 -2.61 -9.16
C ASP A 153 14.32 -2.68 -7.72
N GLU A 154 15.18 -1.73 -7.32
CA GLU A 154 15.65 -1.61 -5.94
C GLU A 154 14.48 -1.40 -4.97
N LYS A 155 13.57 -0.48 -5.28
CA LYS A 155 12.40 -0.22 -4.45
C LYS A 155 11.49 -1.45 -4.35
N ASN A 156 11.27 -2.18 -5.45
CA ASN A 156 10.43 -3.37 -5.49
C ASN A 156 10.98 -4.51 -4.62
N LEU A 157 12.29 -4.57 -4.38
CA LEU A 157 12.88 -5.61 -3.52
C LEU A 157 12.61 -5.38 -2.03
N ILE A 158 12.43 -4.14 -1.59
CA ILE A 158 12.39 -3.79 -0.17
C ILE A 158 11.06 -3.22 0.30
N SER A 159 10.20 -2.77 -0.62
CA SER A 159 9.00 -1.99 -0.29
C SER A 159 7.99 -2.77 0.57
N HIS A 160 7.19 -2.01 1.31
CA HIS A 160 6.04 -2.51 2.07
C HIS A 160 5.10 -3.37 1.22
N ARG A 161 4.78 -2.91 -0.01
CA ARG A 161 3.91 -3.64 -0.94
C ARG A 161 4.53 -4.97 -1.40
N ALA A 162 5.82 -4.98 -1.71
CA ALA A 162 6.53 -6.23 -2.05
C ALA A 162 6.50 -7.23 -0.90
N ARG A 163 6.74 -6.77 0.34
CA ARG A 163 6.69 -7.60 1.54
C ARG A 163 5.28 -8.16 1.81
N ALA A 164 4.24 -7.34 1.64
CA ALA A 164 2.86 -7.78 1.78
C ALA A 164 2.52 -8.84 0.72
N LEU A 165 2.88 -8.59 -0.54
CA LEU A 165 2.61 -9.50 -1.65
C LEU A 165 3.33 -10.85 -1.49
N GLU A 166 4.58 -10.86 -1.04
CA GLU A 166 5.32 -12.09 -0.80
C GLU A 166 4.70 -12.93 0.34
N LYS A 167 4.18 -12.27 1.38
CA LYS A 167 3.43 -12.95 2.45
C LYS A 167 2.10 -13.50 1.92
N MET A 168 1.35 -12.70 1.16
CA MET A 168 0.07 -13.14 0.58
C MET A 168 0.28 -14.36 -0.33
N LYS A 169 1.32 -14.34 -1.15
CA LYS A 169 1.68 -15.48 -2.00
C LYS A 169 1.85 -16.76 -1.20
N LYS A 170 2.61 -16.73 -0.09
CA LYS A 170 2.81 -17.89 0.80
C LYS A 170 1.51 -18.37 1.46
N ILE A 171 0.61 -17.45 1.77
CA ILE A 171 -0.71 -17.77 2.34
C ILE A 171 -1.57 -18.48 1.28
N LEU A 172 -1.51 -18.04 0.02
CA LEU A 172 -2.34 -18.56 -1.07
C LEU A 172 -1.80 -19.86 -1.68
N GLU A 173 -0.49 -20.12 -1.66
CA GLU A 173 0.11 -21.35 -2.22
C GLU A 173 -0.63 -22.63 -1.81
N PRO A 174 -0.94 -22.89 -0.52
CA PRO A 174 -1.65 -24.12 -0.12
C PRO A 174 -3.08 -24.25 -0.66
N TYR A 175 -3.72 -23.14 -1.01
CA TYR A 175 -5.08 -23.12 -1.57
C TYR A 175 -5.08 -23.51 -3.05
N PHE A 176 -4.08 -23.06 -3.80
CA PHE A 176 -3.97 -23.36 -5.23
C PHE A 176 -3.35 -24.73 -5.52
N ASP A 177 -2.43 -25.20 -4.66
CA ASP A 177 -1.81 -26.53 -4.81
C ASP A 177 -2.79 -27.69 -4.59
N LYS A 178 -3.89 -27.48 -3.85
CA LYS A 178 -4.89 -28.53 -3.58
C LYS A 178 -5.85 -28.81 -4.73
N GLY A 179 -5.77 -28.07 -5.84
CA GLY A 179 -6.63 -28.30 -7.00
C GLY A 179 -8.13 -28.02 -6.76
N GLU A 180 -8.49 -27.35 -5.68
CA GLU A 180 -9.89 -27.07 -5.31
C GLU A 180 -10.50 -25.90 -6.11
N TYR A 181 -9.70 -25.27 -6.98
CA TYR A 181 -10.14 -24.17 -7.86
C TYR A 181 -10.15 -24.61 -9.33
N ILE A 182 -11.00 -25.59 -9.65
CA ILE A 182 -11.43 -25.89 -11.03
C ILE A 182 -12.93 -25.58 -11.08
N GLY A 183 -13.25 -24.36 -11.42
CA GLY A 183 -14.60 -23.92 -11.70
C GLY A 183 -14.59 -22.96 -12.88
#